data_129933a9fc0a1814608cd6a7cf0c3b92
#
_entry.id   129933a9fc0a1814608cd6a7cf0c3b92
#
_cell.length_a   1.000
_cell.length_b   1.000
_cell.length_c   1.000
_cell.angle_alpha   90.00
_cell.angle_beta   90.00
_cell.angle_gamma   90.00
#
_symmetry.space_group_name_H-M   'P 1'
#
loop_
_entity.id
_entity.type
_entity.pdbx_description
1 polymer ?
#
loop_
_entity_poly.entity_id
_entity_poly.type
_entity_poly.pdbx_seq_one_letter_code
_entity_poly.pdbx_strand_id
1 'polypeptide(L)'
;MLVDSHCHLDFPDFADDLDGIVSRARAAGIGRMVTISTRVRKLNQLLAIAQRYDDVYCSVGTHPHNADEEDGIAPDELVALTQHPKVVALGEAGLDYFYDNGSPEAQARGFRAHIAAARATGLPLVIHTREADEDCARILEDEAEKGSFRAVLHCYTGGRELALKAVSLGLCIGFTGILTFKKSEALRELAAELPSDRILVETDSPYLAPGKFRGKRNEPAYVVEVAKVLAETRGVSFDEISRQTTENFFRLFSKVKA
;
A
#
# COMPACT_ATOMS: atom_id res chain seq x y z
N MET A 1 -16.39 4.28 -9.42
CA MET A 1 -15.06 4.88 -9.15
C MET A 1 -14.20 3.83 -8.50
N LEU A 2 -12.94 3.72 -8.90
CA LEU A 2 -11.92 2.92 -8.23
C LEU A 2 -10.87 3.84 -7.58
N VAL A 3 -10.05 3.28 -6.70
CA VAL A 3 -8.89 3.94 -6.10
C VAL A 3 -7.68 3.07 -6.30
N ASP A 4 -6.55 3.67 -6.65
CA ASP A 4 -5.25 3.02 -6.58
C ASP A 4 -4.60 3.38 -5.24
N SER A 5 -4.62 2.44 -4.29
CA SER A 5 -4.16 2.70 -2.92
C SER A 5 -2.64 2.72 -2.77
N HIS A 6 -1.88 2.29 -3.82
CA HIS A 6 -0.43 2.22 -3.78
C HIS A 6 0.19 2.30 -5.18
N CYS A 7 0.88 3.39 -5.47
CA CYS A 7 1.70 3.60 -6.66
C CYS A 7 2.93 4.46 -6.32
N HIS A 8 3.94 4.50 -7.20
CA HIS A 8 5.15 5.30 -7.03
C HIS A 8 5.31 6.32 -8.15
N LEU A 9 4.51 7.40 -8.10
CA LEU A 9 4.48 8.43 -9.14
C LEU A 9 5.76 9.28 -9.23
N ASP A 10 6.61 9.23 -8.21
CA ASP A 10 7.91 9.91 -8.13
C ASP A 10 9.05 9.13 -8.79
N PHE A 11 8.80 7.90 -9.25
CA PHE A 11 9.84 7.09 -9.86
C PHE A 11 10.20 7.59 -11.27
N PRO A 12 11.49 7.46 -11.66
CA PRO A 12 11.98 7.94 -12.95
C PRO A 12 11.19 7.42 -14.16
N ASP A 13 10.57 6.25 -14.03
CA ASP A 13 9.74 5.63 -15.05
C ASP A 13 8.57 6.51 -15.50
N PHE A 14 8.13 7.44 -14.68
CA PHE A 14 7.02 8.34 -14.95
C PHE A 14 7.42 9.79 -15.22
N ALA A 15 8.70 10.13 -15.06
CA ALA A 15 9.16 11.52 -15.12
C ALA A 15 8.77 12.26 -16.40
N ASP A 16 8.86 11.58 -17.55
CA ASP A 16 8.62 12.18 -18.86
C ASP A 16 7.13 12.27 -19.23
N ASP A 17 6.22 11.57 -18.52
CA ASP A 17 4.81 11.46 -18.90
C ASP A 17 3.85 11.47 -17.70
N LEU A 18 4.20 12.10 -16.60
CA LEU A 18 3.40 12.08 -15.37
C LEU A 18 1.97 12.62 -15.57
N ASP A 19 1.81 13.70 -16.34
CA ASP A 19 0.49 14.25 -16.68
C ASP A 19 -0.35 13.25 -17.51
N GLY A 20 0.29 12.56 -18.45
CA GLY A 20 -0.34 11.51 -19.24
C GLY A 20 -0.79 10.32 -18.38
N ILE A 21 0.05 9.89 -17.43
CA ILE A 21 -0.27 8.82 -16.45
C ILE A 21 -1.51 9.18 -15.65
N VAL A 22 -1.53 10.36 -15.03
CA VAL A 22 -2.67 10.82 -14.21
C VAL A 22 -3.93 10.98 -15.08
N SER A 23 -3.80 11.50 -16.30
CA SER A 23 -4.92 11.63 -17.23
C SER A 23 -5.51 10.26 -17.62
N ARG A 24 -4.68 9.26 -17.92
CA ARG A 24 -5.15 7.90 -18.23
C ARG A 24 -5.82 7.23 -17.03
N ALA A 25 -5.28 7.43 -15.82
CA ALA A 25 -5.92 6.94 -14.60
C ALA A 25 -7.34 7.51 -14.45
N ARG A 26 -7.51 8.82 -14.59
CA ARG A 26 -8.83 9.49 -14.55
C ARG A 26 -9.77 8.97 -15.63
N ALA A 27 -9.29 8.83 -16.86
CA ALA A 27 -10.06 8.28 -17.98
C ALA A 27 -10.50 6.83 -17.75
N ALA A 28 -9.72 6.06 -16.98
CA ALA A 28 -10.05 4.69 -16.55
C ALA A 28 -11.01 4.64 -15.35
N GLY A 29 -11.45 5.79 -14.81
CA GLY A 29 -12.37 5.86 -13.68
C GLY A 29 -11.71 5.78 -12.30
N ILE A 30 -10.39 6.03 -12.22
CA ILE A 30 -9.65 6.09 -10.95
C ILE A 30 -9.87 7.49 -10.35
N GLY A 31 -10.51 7.55 -9.19
CA GLY A 31 -10.87 8.81 -8.54
C GLY A 31 -9.86 9.31 -7.52
N ARG A 32 -9.01 8.44 -7.01
CA ARG A 32 -7.93 8.79 -6.06
C ARG A 32 -6.72 7.89 -6.28
N MET A 33 -5.53 8.43 -6.03
CA MET A 33 -4.25 7.73 -6.07
C MET A 33 -3.42 8.10 -4.85
N VAL A 34 -2.74 7.13 -4.24
CA VAL A 34 -1.78 7.38 -3.16
C VAL A 34 -0.38 7.04 -3.66
N THR A 35 0.47 8.07 -3.83
CA THR A 35 1.89 7.85 -4.14
C THR A 35 2.67 7.59 -2.86
N ILE A 36 3.46 6.51 -2.86
CA ILE A 36 4.01 5.93 -1.65
C ILE A 36 5.48 6.31 -1.46
N SER A 37 5.80 6.74 -0.25
CA SER A 37 7.16 7.11 0.16
C SER A 37 8.03 5.88 0.36
N THR A 38 9.23 5.90 -0.20
CA THR A 38 10.29 4.93 0.10
C THR A 38 11.38 5.49 1.00
N ARG A 39 11.44 6.82 1.15
CA ARG A 39 12.37 7.54 2.04
C ARG A 39 11.72 8.78 2.62
N VAL A 40 11.73 8.91 3.93
CA VAL A 40 11.24 10.10 4.64
C VAL A 40 11.95 11.37 4.14
N ARG A 41 13.26 11.31 3.93
CA ARG A 41 14.07 12.44 3.47
C ARG A 41 13.72 12.92 2.05
N LYS A 42 12.96 12.13 1.28
CA LYS A 42 12.49 12.49 -0.07
C LYS A 42 11.03 12.94 -0.12
N LEU A 43 10.38 13.11 1.03
CA LEU A 43 8.95 13.50 1.11
C LEU A 43 8.60 14.72 0.26
N ASN A 44 9.49 15.71 0.15
CA ASN A 44 9.23 16.91 -0.64
C ASN A 44 8.97 16.61 -2.13
N GLN A 45 9.54 15.53 -2.68
CA GLN A 45 9.31 15.12 -4.07
C GLN A 45 7.87 14.59 -4.23
N LEU A 46 7.41 13.78 -3.28
CA LEU A 46 6.03 13.26 -3.29
C LEU A 46 5.02 14.40 -3.06
N LEU A 47 5.32 15.32 -2.14
CA LEU A 47 4.45 16.47 -1.88
C LEU A 47 4.30 17.36 -3.12
N ALA A 48 5.37 17.59 -3.88
CA ALA A 48 5.31 18.34 -5.13
C ALA A 48 4.34 17.70 -6.14
N ILE A 49 4.32 16.36 -6.24
CA ILE A 49 3.38 15.62 -7.08
C ILE A 49 1.96 15.70 -6.50
N ALA A 50 1.78 15.41 -5.23
CA ALA A 50 0.47 15.38 -4.60
C ALA A 50 -0.22 16.77 -4.57
N GLN A 51 0.56 17.84 -4.52
CA GLN A 51 0.04 19.21 -4.60
C GLN A 51 -0.35 19.64 -6.03
N ARG A 52 0.28 19.02 -7.04
CA ARG A 52 -0.02 19.30 -8.46
C ARG A 52 -1.38 18.73 -8.89
N TYR A 53 -1.85 17.65 -8.24
CA TYR A 53 -3.09 16.97 -8.61
C TYR A 53 -4.00 16.83 -7.39
N ASP A 54 -5.26 17.27 -7.51
CA ASP A 54 -6.23 17.25 -6.40
C ASP A 54 -6.57 15.84 -5.93
N ASP A 55 -6.56 14.87 -6.84
CA ASP A 55 -6.90 13.46 -6.63
C ASP A 55 -5.68 12.58 -6.24
N VAL A 56 -4.49 13.18 -6.13
CA VAL A 56 -3.27 12.50 -5.66
C VAL A 56 -2.96 12.90 -4.24
N TYR A 57 -2.66 11.90 -3.42
CA TYR A 57 -2.20 12.00 -2.03
C TYR A 57 -0.88 11.24 -1.88
N CYS A 58 -0.23 11.36 -0.74
CA CYS A 58 1.01 10.63 -0.48
C CYS A 58 1.06 10.04 0.93
N SER A 59 1.98 9.10 1.12
CA SER A 59 2.41 8.62 2.43
C SER A 59 3.73 9.27 2.85
N VAL A 60 4.16 8.99 4.09
CA VAL A 60 5.50 9.31 4.60
C VAL A 60 6.06 8.10 5.35
N GLY A 61 7.23 7.63 4.91
CA GLY A 61 7.88 6.48 5.54
C GLY A 61 9.15 6.04 4.83
N THR A 62 9.81 5.05 5.44
CA THR A 62 11.05 4.45 5.00
C THR A 62 10.82 2.99 4.62
N HIS A 63 10.93 2.68 3.35
CA HIS A 63 10.87 1.30 2.84
C HIS A 63 11.98 0.44 3.46
N PRO A 64 11.76 -0.86 3.74
CA PRO A 64 12.78 -1.75 4.33
C PRO A 64 14.15 -1.70 3.67
N HIS A 65 14.21 -1.56 2.36
CA HIS A 65 15.48 -1.44 1.62
C HIS A 65 16.32 -0.20 1.97
N ASN A 66 15.71 0.79 2.60
CA ASN A 66 16.38 2.04 2.99
C ASN A 66 16.50 2.17 4.52
N ALA A 67 16.23 1.10 5.27
CA ALA A 67 16.16 1.12 6.71
C ALA A 67 17.49 1.52 7.36
N ASP A 68 18.63 1.04 6.83
CA ASP A 68 19.95 1.43 7.35
C ASP A 68 20.31 2.88 7.03
N GLU A 69 19.87 3.39 5.84
CA GLU A 69 20.11 4.78 5.43
C GLU A 69 19.35 5.77 6.30
N GLU A 70 18.16 5.41 6.76
CA GLU A 70 17.26 6.24 7.56
C GLU A 70 17.06 5.69 8.98
N ASP A 71 18.01 4.90 9.50
CA ASP A 71 17.93 4.38 10.86
C ASP A 71 17.89 5.51 11.89
N GLY A 72 17.05 5.34 12.90
CA GLY A 72 16.90 6.32 13.98
C GLY A 72 15.85 7.41 13.73
N ILE A 73 15.08 7.36 12.63
CA ILE A 73 13.90 8.22 12.48
C ILE A 73 12.92 7.92 13.61
N ALA A 74 12.65 8.96 14.43
CA ALA A 74 11.78 8.83 15.58
C ALA A 74 10.29 8.90 15.21
N PRO A 75 9.39 8.24 15.98
CA PRO A 75 7.95 8.34 15.75
C PRO A 75 7.44 9.79 15.73
N ASP A 76 7.94 10.66 16.59
CA ASP A 76 7.51 12.07 16.66
C ASP A 76 7.87 12.86 15.40
N GLU A 77 8.99 12.55 14.73
CA GLU A 77 9.35 13.13 13.44
C GLU A 77 8.34 12.72 12.36
N LEU A 78 7.97 11.44 12.31
CA LEU A 78 6.94 10.95 11.40
C LEU A 78 5.59 11.63 11.68
N VAL A 79 5.19 11.74 12.95
CA VAL A 79 3.96 12.43 13.37
C VAL A 79 3.94 13.89 12.87
N ALA A 80 5.05 14.61 13.03
CA ALA A 80 5.14 15.99 12.56
C ALA A 80 4.93 16.12 11.05
N LEU A 81 5.51 15.20 10.25
CA LEU A 81 5.38 15.20 8.79
C LEU A 81 3.95 14.88 8.31
N THR A 82 3.17 14.14 9.11
CA THR A 82 1.76 13.85 8.78
C THR A 82 0.83 15.06 8.90
N GLN A 83 1.28 16.19 9.42
CA GLN A 83 0.44 17.39 9.52
C GLN A 83 0.08 18.00 8.17
N HIS A 84 0.89 17.74 7.13
CA HIS A 84 0.59 18.19 5.79
C HIS A 84 -0.71 17.54 5.25
N PRO A 85 -1.68 18.30 4.68
CA PRO A 85 -3.00 17.78 4.28
C PRO A 85 -2.95 16.67 3.22
N LYS A 86 -1.91 16.63 2.39
CA LYS A 86 -1.71 15.62 1.36
C LYS A 86 -1.04 14.34 1.88
N VAL A 87 -0.47 14.34 3.08
CA VAL A 87 0.05 13.13 3.72
C VAL A 87 -1.09 12.41 4.44
N VAL A 88 -1.50 11.27 3.92
CA VAL A 88 -2.70 10.55 4.35
C VAL A 88 -2.40 9.17 4.96
N ALA A 89 -1.14 8.75 4.95
CA ALA A 89 -0.68 7.48 5.50
C ALA A 89 0.76 7.59 5.97
N LEU A 90 1.15 6.67 6.82
CA LEU A 90 2.53 6.35 7.14
C LEU A 90 3.02 5.20 6.27
N GLY A 91 4.32 5.11 6.09
CA GLY A 91 4.93 4.05 5.27
C GLY A 91 5.25 4.54 3.84
N GLU A 92 5.78 3.68 3.09
CA GLU A 92 5.89 2.23 3.23
C GLU A 92 6.94 1.88 4.29
N ALA A 93 6.64 0.93 5.17
CA ALA A 93 7.58 0.41 6.15
C ALA A 93 7.26 -1.07 6.42
N GLY A 94 8.20 -1.82 6.93
CA GLY A 94 7.98 -3.25 7.20
C GLY A 94 9.26 -4.05 7.08
N LEU A 95 9.16 -5.28 6.53
CA LEU A 95 10.25 -6.23 6.45
C LEU A 95 10.39 -6.81 5.04
N ASP A 96 11.63 -6.89 4.54
CA ASP A 96 11.98 -7.57 3.29
C ASP A 96 13.25 -8.39 3.51
N TYR A 97 13.10 -9.71 3.53
CA TYR A 97 14.23 -10.63 3.70
C TYR A 97 14.61 -11.32 2.38
N PHE A 98 13.91 -10.99 1.30
CA PHE A 98 14.24 -11.50 -0.03
C PHE A 98 15.47 -10.79 -0.62
N TYR A 99 15.57 -9.47 -0.43
CA TYR A 99 16.73 -8.68 -0.84
C TYR A 99 17.64 -8.39 0.35
N ASP A 100 18.95 -8.43 0.14
CA ASP A 100 19.96 -8.05 1.13
C ASP A 100 20.17 -6.52 1.13
N ASN A 101 19.06 -5.79 1.28
CA ASN A 101 19.01 -4.33 1.31
C ASN A 101 18.46 -3.89 2.67
N GLY A 102 19.33 -3.43 3.53
CA GLY A 102 18.95 -3.05 4.90
C GLY A 102 18.95 -4.23 5.89
N SER A 103 19.58 -4.01 7.03
CA SER A 103 19.67 -5.03 8.07
C SER A 103 18.31 -5.37 8.69
N PRO A 104 18.01 -6.64 9.03
CA PRO A 104 16.76 -7.02 9.65
C PRO A 104 16.46 -6.22 10.92
N GLU A 105 17.48 -5.89 11.70
CA GLU A 105 17.36 -5.10 12.93
C GLU A 105 16.93 -3.66 12.65
N ALA A 106 17.50 -2.99 11.65
CA ALA A 106 17.09 -1.65 11.25
C ALA A 106 15.67 -1.65 10.67
N GLN A 107 15.34 -2.64 9.83
CA GLN A 107 13.98 -2.82 9.32
C GLN A 107 12.97 -2.97 10.46
N ALA A 108 13.25 -3.84 11.44
CA ALA A 108 12.36 -4.06 12.58
C ALA A 108 12.21 -2.80 13.46
N ARG A 109 13.30 -2.05 13.71
CA ARG A 109 13.25 -0.76 14.44
C ARG A 109 12.39 0.26 13.69
N GLY A 110 12.66 0.44 12.40
CA GLY A 110 11.90 1.34 11.54
C GLY A 110 10.42 0.97 11.50
N PHE A 111 10.10 -0.31 11.31
CA PHE A 111 8.72 -0.80 11.29
C PHE A 111 7.97 -0.46 12.58
N ARG A 112 8.56 -0.75 13.76
CA ARG A 112 7.98 -0.40 15.06
C ARG A 112 7.80 1.10 15.25
N ALA A 113 8.74 1.93 14.79
CA ALA A 113 8.63 3.39 14.84
C ALA A 113 7.44 3.90 14.01
N HIS A 114 7.24 3.34 12.81
CA HIS A 114 6.10 3.69 11.97
C HIS A 114 4.76 3.22 12.56
N ILE A 115 4.70 2.03 13.18
CA ILE A 115 3.49 1.57 13.91
C ILE A 115 3.17 2.52 15.08
N ALA A 116 4.19 2.93 15.84
CA ALA A 116 3.99 3.89 16.95
C ALA A 116 3.44 5.23 16.45
N ALA A 117 3.96 5.75 15.34
CA ALA A 117 3.45 6.97 14.71
C ALA A 117 2.02 6.78 14.15
N ALA A 118 1.71 5.62 13.55
CA ALA A 118 0.36 5.29 13.08
C ALA A 118 -0.65 5.27 14.24
N ARG A 119 -0.27 4.70 15.37
CA ARG A 119 -1.07 4.70 16.60
C ARG A 119 -1.32 6.12 17.10
N ALA A 120 -0.27 6.95 17.14
CA ALA A 120 -0.36 8.33 17.64
C ALA A 120 -1.22 9.24 16.75
N THR A 121 -1.18 9.05 15.44
CA THR A 121 -1.89 9.90 14.47
C THR A 121 -3.28 9.39 14.09
N GLY A 122 -3.55 8.10 14.27
CA GLY A 122 -4.72 7.42 13.73
C GLY A 122 -4.70 7.25 12.21
N LEU A 123 -3.63 7.65 11.52
CA LEU A 123 -3.45 7.41 10.09
C LEU A 123 -3.07 5.95 9.82
N PRO A 124 -3.43 5.39 8.65
CA PRO A 124 -3.05 4.04 8.32
C PRO A 124 -1.56 3.92 8.04
N LEU A 125 -1.01 2.74 8.35
CA LEU A 125 0.32 2.33 7.94
C LEU A 125 0.22 1.45 6.68
N VAL A 126 1.02 1.76 5.67
CA VAL A 126 1.25 0.89 4.50
C VAL A 126 2.42 -0.03 4.83
N ILE A 127 2.14 -1.33 4.93
CA ILE A 127 3.10 -2.34 5.39
C ILE A 127 3.60 -3.14 4.20
N HIS A 128 4.92 -3.17 4.04
CA HIS A 128 5.64 -4.09 3.18
C HIS A 128 6.02 -5.36 3.94
N THR A 129 5.78 -6.53 3.34
CA THR A 129 6.31 -7.80 3.85
C THR A 129 6.69 -8.72 2.71
N ARG A 130 7.93 -9.25 2.75
CA ARG A 130 8.42 -10.20 1.76
C ARG A 130 9.41 -11.17 2.39
N GLU A 131 9.07 -12.48 2.33
CA GLU A 131 9.84 -13.56 2.98
C GLU A 131 10.12 -13.31 4.47
N ALA A 132 9.20 -12.62 5.17
CA ALA A 132 9.34 -12.19 6.56
C ALA A 132 8.04 -12.41 7.39
N ASP A 133 7.21 -13.38 7.00
CA ASP A 133 5.86 -13.55 7.54
C ASP A 133 5.84 -13.76 9.06
N GLU A 134 6.75 -14.59 9.60
CA GLU A 134 6.80 -14.90 11.03
C GLU A 134 7.16 -13.68 11.86
N ASP A 135 8.21 -12.96 11.46
CA ASP A 135 8.64 -11.75 12.15
C ASP A 135 7.63 -10.60 11.99
N CYS A 136 7.01 -10.48 10.81
CA CYS A 136 5.93 -9.54 10.58
C CYS A 136 4.75 -9.81 11.51
N ALA A 137 4.27 -11.07 11.58
CA ALA A 137 3.18 -11.47 12.47
C ALA A 137 3.50 -11.15 13.93
N ARG A 138 4.70 -11.51 14.39
CA ARG A 138 5.17 -11.26 15.76
C ARG A 138 5.21 -9.77 16.09
N ILE A 139 5.75 -8.92 15.18
CA ILE A 139 5.79 -7.47 15.41
C ILE A 139 4.38 -6.88 15.43
N LEU A 140 3.49 -7.32 14.55
CA LEU A 140 2.10 -6.85 14.55
C LEU A 140 1.37 -7.19 15.86
N GLU A 141 1.56 -8.40 16.40
CA GLU A 141 1.00 -8.82 17.68
C GLU A 141 1.56 -8.00 18.85
N ASP A 142 2.90 -7.93 18.97
CA ASP A 142 3.59 -7.16 20.02
C ASP A 142 3.13 -5.69 20.04
N GLU A 143 2.93 -5.10 18.86
CA GLU A 143 2.52 -3.70 18.76
C GLU A 143 1.02 -3.51 18.98
N ALA A 144 0.19 -4.49 18.64
CA ALA A 144 -1.24 -4.47 18.92
C ALA A 144 -1.55 -4.51 20.42
N GLU A 145 -0.71 -5.22 21.23
CA GLU A 145 -0.82 -5.22 22.69
C GLU A 145 -0.59 -3.82 23.30
N LYS A 146 0.21 -2.98 22.65
CA LYS A 146 0.46 -1.58 23.09
C LYS A 146 -0.66 -0.61 22.70
N GLY A 147 -1.60 -1.03 21.87
CA GLY A 147 -2.75 -0.27 21.42
C GLY A 147 -3.04 -0.47 19.92
N SER A 148 -4.30 -0.29 19.58
CA SER A 148 -4.76 -0.46 18.19
C SER A 148 -4.13 0.55 17.23
N PHE A 149 -3.92 0.13 16.01
CA PHE A 149 -3.50 0.96 14.88
C PHE A 149 -4.19 0.46 13.62
N ARG A 150 -4.16 1.27 12.57
CA ARG A 150 -4.79 0.97 11.28
C ARG A 150 -3.68 0.70 10.26
N ALA A 151 -3.85 -0.32 9.42
CA ALA A 151 -2.85 -0.64 8.40
C ALA A 151 -3.43 -1.42 7.23
N VAL A 152 -2.64 -1.50 6.16
CA VAL A 152 -2.79 -2.42 5.05
C VAL A 152 -1.47 -3.15 4.83
N LEU A 153 -1.50 -4.48 4.73
CA LEU A 153 -0.40 -5.23 4.16
C LEU A 153 -0.53 -5.09 2.64
N HIS A 154 0.30 -4.22 2.06
CA HIS A 154 0.25 -3.93 0.64
C HIS A 154 0.89 -5.04 -0.18
N CYS A 155 0.54 -5.11 -1.46
CA CYS A 155 1.09 -6.05 -2.44
C CYS A 155 1.22 -7.48 -1.90
N TYR A 156 0.16 -7.95 -1.25
CA TYR A 156 0.22 -9.15 -0.45
C TYR A 156 0.56 -10.39 -1.28
N THR A 157 1.63 -11.07 -0.88
CA THR A 157 2.09 -12.34 -1.46
C THR A 157 2.54 -13.34 -0.39
N GLY A 158 2.35 -13.00 0.88
CA GLY A 158 2.66 -13.85 2.03
C GLY A 158 1.70 -15.02 2.22
N GLY A 159 1.92 -15.79 3.25
CA GLY A 159 1.14 -16.98 3.60
C GLY A 159 -0.25 -16.65 4.16
N ARG A 160 -1.15 -17.62 4.05
CA ARG A 160 -2.54 -17.52 4.56
C ARG A 160 -2.58 -17.15 6.06
N GLU A 161 -1.66 -17.66 6.86
CA GLU A 161 -1.64 -17.44 8.30
C GLU A 161 -1.41 -15.98 8.67
N LEU A 162 -0.43 -15.31 8.03
CA LEU A 162 -0.18 -13.89 8.25
C LEU A 162 -1.39 -13.05 7.80
N ALA A 163 -2.02 -13.37 6.67
CA ALA A 163 -3.20 -12.63 6.20
C ALA A 163 -4.35 -12.71 7.21
N LEU A 164 -4.67 -13.91 7.71
CA LEU A 164 -5.73 -14.11 8.70
C LEU A 164 -5.40 -13.44 10.03
N LYS A 165 -4.13 -13.47 10.45
CA LYS A 165 -3.66 -12.75 11.62
C LYS A 165 -3.86 -11.24 11.46
N ALA A 166 -3.42 -10.67 10.36
CA ALA A 166 -3.61 -9.24 10.06
C ALA A 166 -5.09 -8.85 10.10
N VAL A 167 -5.96 -9.62 9.45
CA VAL A 167 -7.41 -9.40 9.46
C VAL A 167 -7.99 -9.50 10.88
N SER A 168 -7.54 -10.46 11.69
CA SER A 168 -7.99 -10.58 13.10
C SER A 168 -7.62 -9.36 13.95
N LEU A 169 -6.53 -8.68 13.62
CA LEU A 169 -6.12 -7.39 14.20
C LEU A 169 -6.86 -6.19 13.59
N GLY A 170 -7.78 -6.41 12.65
CA GLY A 170 -8.55 -5.36 11.99
C GLY A 170 -7.83 -4.68 10.82
N LEU A 171 -6.70 -5.22 10.36
CA LEU A 171 -5.92 -4.68 9.26
C LEU A 171 -6.51 -5.08 7.90
N CYS A 172 -6.13 -4.37 6.84
CA CYS A 172 -6.54 -4.64 5.46
C CYS A 172 -5.43 -5.37 4.68
N ILE A 173 -5.82 -5.99 3.57
CA ILE A 173 -4.93 -6.68 2.63
C ILE A 173 -5.07 -6.01 1.26
N GLY A 174 -3.95 -5.60 0.66
CA GLY A 174 -3.87 -4.99 -0.67
C GLY A 174 -3.47 -6.00 -1.74
N PHE A 175 -4.20 -6.03 -2.84
CA PHE A 175 -3.93 -6.91 -3.98
C PHE A 175 -3.50 -6.11 -5.21
N THR A 176 -2.39 -6.53 -5.82
CA THR A 176 -1.79 -5.92 -7.00
C THR A 176 -2.01 -6.75 -8.28
N GLY A 177 -1.34 -6.35 -9.35
CA GLY A 177 -1.29 -7.11 -10.61
C GLY A 177 -0.86 -8.56 -10.48
N ILE A 178 -0.18 -8.95 -9.40
CA ILE A 178 0.19 -10.34 -9.11
C ILE A 178 -1.04 -11.25 -9.05
N LEU A 179 -2.18 -10.75 -8.52
CA LEU A 179 -3.43 -11.51 -8.48
C LEU A 179 -3.84 -12.04 -9.86
N THR A 180 -3.49 -11.30 -10.92
CA THR A 180 -3.84 -11.62 -12.32
C THR A 180 -2.91 -12.66 -12.98
N PHE A 181 -1.81 -13.05 -12.31
CA PHE A 181 -0.84 -13.96 -12.89
C PHE A 181 -1.33 -15.41 -12.86
N LYS A 182 -0.97 -16.18 -13.90
CA LYS A 182 -1.43 -17.58 -14.02
C LYS A 182 -1.09 -18.45 -12.80
N LYS A 183 0.07 -18.23 -12.20
CA LYS A 183 0.56 -19.03 -11.05
C LYS A 183 0.08 -18.51 -9.68
N SER A 184 -0.83 -17.55 -9.62
CA SER A 184 -1.31 -16.96 -8.36
C SER A 184 -2.63 -17.58 -7.88
N GLU A 185 -2.83 -18.88 -8.06
CA GLU A 185 -4.05 -19.58 -7.64
C GLU A 185 -4.26 -19.51 -6.14
N ALA A 186 -3.24 -19.82 -5.34
CA ALA A 186 -3.31 -19.72 -3.88
C ALA A 186 -3.64 -18.30 -3.39
N LEU A 187 -3.12 -17.27 -4.08
CA LEU A 187 -3.45 -15.87 -3.74
C LEU A 187 -4.92 -15.53 -4.06
N ARG A 188 -5.46 -16.07 -5.16
CA ARG A 188 -6.89 -15.90 -5.49
C ARG A 188 -7.80 -16.66 -4.49
N GLU A 189 -7.42 -17.86 -4.08
CA GLU A 189 -8.13 -18.60 -3.03
C GLU A 189 -8.17 -17.78 -1.73
N LEU A 190 -7.04 -17.24 -1.31
CA LEU A 190 -6.98 -16.34 -0.16
C LEU A 190 -7.87 -15.10 -0.36
N ALA A 191 -7.80 -14.43 -1.52
CA ALA A 191 -8.62 -13.26 -1.81
C ALA A 191 -10.13 -13.56 -1.81
N ALA A 192 -10.53 -14.79 -2.15
CA ALA A 192 -11.92 -15.24 -2.06
C ALA A 192 -12.39 -15.42 -0.61
N GLU A 193 -11.50 -15.88 0.27
CA GLU A 193 -11.80 -16.19 1.67
C GLU A 193 -11.90 -14.95 2.56
N LEU A 194 -11.09 -13.92 2.31
CA LEU A 194 -10.99 -12.75 3.18
C LEU A 194 -12.30 -11.97 3.28
N PRO A 195 -12.61 -11.35 4.44
CA PRO A 195 -13.76 -10.48 4.60
C PRO A 195 -13.76 -9.33 3.58
N SER A 196 -14.90 -9.05 2.98
CA SER A 196 -15.02 -8.04 1.92
C SER A 196 -14.66 -6.63 2.37
N ASP A 197 -14.78 -6.35 3.66
CA ASP A 197 -14.47 -5.06 4.28
C ASP A 197 -12.98 -4.89 4.64
N ARG A 198 -12.12 -5.85 4.28
CA ARG A 198 -10.68 -5.88 4.57
C ARG A 198 -9.80 -5.93 3.32
N ILE A 199 -10.36 -5.71 2.14
CA ILE A 199 -9.64 -5.85 0.87
C ILE A 199 -9.49 -4.48 0.20
N LEU A 200 -8.28 -4.19 -0.31
CA LEU A 200 -7.97 -3.07 -1.20
C LEU A 200 -7.42 -3.58 -2.53
N VAL A 201 -7.48 -2.74 -3.55
CA VAL A 201 -6.82 -2.94 -4.84
C VAL A 201 -5.83 -1.82 -5.10
N GLU A 202 -4.73 -2.17 -5.74
CA GLU A 202 -3.61 -1.27 -5.99
C GLU A 202 -2.78 -1.74 -7.18
N THR A 203 -1.91 -0.88 -7.70
CA THR A 203 -1.04 -1.26 -8.81
C THR A 203 0.37 -1.62 -8.40
N ASP A 204 0.94 -0.96 -7.41
CA ASP A 204 2.37 -0.95 -7.13
C ASP A 204 3.19 -0.49 -8.37
N SER A 205 2.58 0.38 -9.18
CA SER A 205 3.20 0.87 -10.40
C SER A 205 4.42 1.77 -10.11
N PRO A 206 5.49 1.64 -10.93
CA PRO A 206 5.59 1.10 -12.28
C PRO A 206 5.77 -0.41 -12.39
N TYR A 207 5.78 -1.14 -11.28
CA TYR A 207 6.01 -2.58 -11.21
C TYR A 207 4.71 -3.39 -11.42
N LEU A 208 4.84 -4.70 -11.55
CA LEU A 208 3.77 -5.69 -11.42
C LEU A 208 2.60 -5.52 -12.40
N ALA A 209 2.86 -5.07 -13.64
CA ALA A 209 1.82 -4.91 -14.66
C ALA A 209 0.93 -6.15 -14.78
N PRO A 210 -0.41 -6.00 -14.72
CA PRO A 210 -1.34 -7.12 -14.71
C PRO A 210 -1.29 -7.94 -16.03
N GLY A 211 -1.78 -9.17 -15.99
CA GLY A 211 -1.62 -10.23 -16.96
C GLY A 211 -1.50 -9.83 -18.42
N LYS A 212 -2.47 -9.10 -18.99
CA LYS A 212 -2.44 -8.67 -20.41
C LYS A 212 -1.39 -7.59 -20.71
N PHE A 213 -0.87 -6.91 -19.69
CA PHE A 213 0.17 -5.89 -19.80
C PHE A 213 1.53 -6.37 -19.28
N ARG A 214 1.65 -7.65 -18.91
CA ARG A 214 2.88 -8.20 -18.36
C ARG A 214 4.08 -7.94 -19.26
N GLY A 215 5.19 -7.50 -18.65
CA GLY A 215 6.41 -7.10 -19.36
C GLY A 215 6.41 -5.66 -19.87
N LYS A 216 5.33 -4.90 -19.65
CA LYS A 216 5.26 -3.46 -19.88
C LYS A 216 5.36 -2.72 -18.54
N ARG A 217 5.66 -1.42 -18.60
CA ARG A 217 5.55 -0.52 -17.45
C ARG A 217 4.09 -0.53 -16.97
N ASN A 218 3.88 -0.75 -15.67
CA ASN A 218 2.58 -0.60 -15.04
C ASN A 218 2.21 0.88 -14.85
N GLU A 219 0.94 1.19 -14.67
CA GLU A 219 0.44 2.53 -14.35
C GLU A 219 -0.87 2.44 -13.56
N PRO A 220 -1.27 3.48 -12.78
CA PRO A 220 -2.48 3.47 -11.96
C PRO A 220 -3.76 3.10 -12.70
N ALA A 221 -3.87 3.44 -14.00
CA ALA A 221 -5.00 3.05 -14.84
C ALA A 221 -5.26 1.52 -14.87
N TYR A 222 -4.22 0.72 -14.63
CA TYR A 222 -4.30 -0.74 -14.73
C TYR A 222 -4.84 -1.41 -13.46
N VAL A 223 -5.12 -0.67 -12.38
CA VAL A 223 -5.82 -1.23 -11.19
C VAL A 223 -7.20 -1.79 -11.56
N VAL A 224 -7.80 -1.31 -12.65
CA VAL A 224 -9.04 -1.85 -13.21
C VAL A 224 -8.92 -3.35 -13.51
N GLU A 225 -7.79 -3.80 -13.99
CA GLU A 225 -7.57 -5.23 -14.30
C GLU A 225 -7.42 -6.09 -13.03
N VAL A 226 -6.85 -5.52 -11.97
CA VAL A 226 -6.80 -6.16 -10.66
C VAL A 226 -8.21 -6.32 -10.10
N ALA A 227 -9.01 -5.25 -10.14
CA ALA A 227 -10.40 -5.26 -9.67
C ALA A 227 -11.27 -6.25 -10.47
N LYS A 228 -11.08 -6.39 -11.79
CA LYS A 228 -11.80 -7.38 -12.60
C LYS A 228 -11.51 -8.81 -12.15
N VAL A 229 -10.22 -9.17 -11.99
CA VAL A 229 -9.85 -10.52 -11.54
C VAL A 229 -10.32 -10.76 -10.11
N LEU A 230 -10.28 -9.76 -9.24
CA LEU A 230 -10.82 -9.87 -7.88
C LEU A 230 -12.34 -10.11 -7.90
N ALA A 231 -13.09 -9.44 -8.77
CA ALA A 231 -14.54 -9.64 -8.95
C ALA A 231 -14.85 -11.08 -9.41
N GLU A 232 -14.13 -11.57 -10.44
CA GLU A 232 -14.23 -12.95 -10.91
C GLU A 232 -13.92 -13.96 -9.81
N THR A 233 -12.83 -13.73 -9.07
CA THR A 233 -12.37 -14.57 -7.95
C THR A 233 -13.42 -14.68 -6.84
N ARG A 234 -14.13 -13.59 -6.55
CA ARG A 234 -15.13 -13.53 -5.49
C ARG A 234 -16.56 -13.84 -5.97
N GLY A 235 -16.75 -14.05 -7.26
CA GLY A 235 -18.08 -14.33 -7.85
C GLY A 235 -19.06 -13.17 -7.74
N VAL A 236 -18.58 -11.94 -7.76
CA VAL A 236 -19.39 -10.72 -7.69
C VAL A 236 -19.16 -9.83 -8.91
N SER A 237 -20.00 -8.79 -9.12
CA SER A 237 -19.80 -7.87 -10.23
C SER A 237 -18.60 -6.96 -10.03
N PHE A 238 -18.07 -6.44 -11.15
CA PHE A 238 -17.03 -5.40 -11.12
C PHE A 238 -17.48 -4.15 -10.36
N ASP A 239 -18.73 -3.74 -10.52
CA ASP A 239 -19.28 -2.58 -9.81
C ASP A 239 -19.32 -2.81 -8.30
N GLU A 240 -19.65 -4.01 -7.87
CA GLU A 240 -19.63 -4.38 -6.44
C GLU A 240 -18.22 -4.33 -5.86
N ILE A 241 -17.20 -4.90 -6.53
CA ILE A 241 -15.80 -4.80 -6.10
C ILE A 241 -15.34 -3.35 -6.08
N SER A 242 -15.66 -2.58 -7.13
CA SER A 242 -15.31 -1.16 -7.19
C SER A 242 -15.89 -0.37 -6.02
N ARG A 243 -17.14 -0.65 -5.66
CA ARG A 243 -17.79 -0.03 -4.51
C ARG A 243 -17.13 -0.46 -3.19
N GLN A 244 -17.00 -1.77 -2.96
CA GLN A 244 -16.44 -2.33 -1.72
C GLN A 244 -15.03 -1.83 -1.45
N THR A 245 -14.13 -1.95 -2.43
CA THR A 245 -12.72 -1.56 -2.26
C THR A 245 -12.56 -0.05 -2.09
N THR A 246 -13.40 0.75 -2.75
CA THR A 246 -13.43 2.20 -2.57
C THR A 246 -13.94 2.60 -1.18
N GLU A 247 -15.00 1.98 -0.69
CA GLU A 247 -15.51 2.20 0.68
C GLU A 247 -14.46 1.79 1.73
N ASN A 248 -13.78 0.66 1.52
CA ASN A 248 -12.68 0.21 2.38
C ASN A 248 -11.53 1.21 2.39
N PHE A 249 -11.18 1.73 1.22
CA PHE A 249 -10.14 2.75 1.09
C PHE A 249 -10.49 4.00 1.93
N PHE A 250 -11.65 4.61 1.75
CA PHE A 250 -12.04 5.80 2.50
C PHE A 250 -12.18 5.54 4.01
N ARG A 251 -12.60 4.33 4.39
CA ARG A 251 -12.62 3.93 5.80
C ARG A 251 -11.21 3.84 6.37
N LEU A 252 -10.24 3.31 5.63
CA LEU A 252 -8.85 3.17 6.06
C LEU A 252 -8.12 4.52 5.99
N PHE A 253 -8.12 5.17 4.84
CA PHE A 253 -7.45 6.46 4.58
C PHE A 253 -8.37 7.63 4.90
N SER A 254 -8.81 7.72 6.16
CA SER A 254 -9.87 8.65 6.61
C SER A 254 -9.57 10.13 6.42
N LYS A 255 -8.32 10.50 6.16
CA LYS A 255 -7.90 11.87 5.84
C LYS A 255 -8.15 12.25 4.38
N VAL A 256 -8.36 11.27 3.50
CA VAL A 256 -8.71 11.50 2.09
C VAL A 256 -10.18 11.92 2.01
N LYS A 257 -10.45 13.03 1.32
CA LYS A 257 -11.82 13.48 1.07
C LYS A 257 -12.46 12.62 -0.02
N ALA A 258 -13.70 12.14 0.23
CA ALA A 258 -14.49 11.38 -0.73
C ALA A 258 -14.88 12.20 -1.98
#